data_df61cc30706357932c5d9df13186f7ce
#
_entry.id   df61cc30706357932c5d9df13186f7ce
#
_cell.length_a   1.000
_cell.length_b   1.000
_cell.length_c   1.000
_cell.angle_alpha   90.00
_cell.angle_beta   90.00
_cell.angle_gamma   90.00
#
_symmetry.space_group_name_H-M   'P 1'
#
loop_
_entity.id
_entity.type
_entity.pdbx_description
1 polymer ?
#
loop_
_entity_poly.entity_id
_entity_poly.type
_entity_poly.pdbx_seq_one_letter_code
_entity_poly.pdbx_strand_id
1 'polypeptide(L)'
;MMDRHWTNEEVERFADGEASREDRHLGGCARCANAILATVQMKRAVRDAMDVGRAPASLRRRLAKQPWQWSSAAPWWIAAAAAIAAIVVFSPFLPRNQSQSALAELVDLHVTMLASANPVDVISTDRHTVKPWFEGRVPFAVPVPDLSSTPFRLIGGRVVYWHGNQAAYLLIGKSAHRISLFVFRQENAPKTLGQSPPAVSTLSWQDGGLTFVAVADVPPGDLAQLRDAFNRR
;
A
#
# COMPACT_ATOMS: atom_id res chain seq x y z
N MET A 1 29.12 -39.31 -4.06
CA MET A 1 28.25 -38.13 -4.04
C MET A 1 29.07 -36.99 -4.61
N MET A 2 28.75 -36.52 -5.82
CA MET A 2 29.46 -35.37 -6.42
C MET A 2 29.03 -34.12 -5.65
N ASP A 3 29.96 -33.55 -4.88
CA ASP A 3 29.73 -32.31 -4.14
C ASP A 3 29.46 -31.19 -5.13
N ARG A 4 28.23 -30.69 -5.13
CA ARG A 4 27.83 -29.54 -5.95
C ARG A 4 28.68 -28.32 -5.55
N HIS A 5 29.34 -27.68 -6.54
CA HIS A 5 30.01 -26.41 -6.28
C HIS A 5 28.98 -25.32 -5.94
N TRP A 6 29.41 -24.39 -5.09
CA TRP A 6 28.60 -23.25 -4.71
C TRP A 6 28.31 -22.34 -5.91
N THR A 7 27.13 -21.79 -5.93
CA THR A 7 26.71 -20.76 -6.87
C THR A 7 27.33 -19.41 -6.47
N ASN A 8 27.34 -18.45 -7.39
CA ASN A 8 27.84 -17.11 -7.10
C ASN A 8 27.08 -16.45 -5.94
N GLU A 9 25.76 -16.67 -5.85
CA GLU A 9 24.94 -16.16 -4.77
C GLU A 9 25.32 -16.75 -3.40
N GLU A 10 25.59 -18.05 -3.33
CA GLU A 10 26.04 -18.71 -2.12
C GLU A 10 27.41 -18.18 -1.67
N VAL A 11 28.34 -17.92 -2.63
CA VAL A 11 29.64 -17.32 -2.37
C VAL A 11 29.51 -15.90 -1.85
N GLU A 12 28.63 -15.08 -2.41
CA GLU A 12 28.39 -13.70 -1.97
C GLU A 12 27.80 -13.66 -0.56
N ARG A 13 26.78 -14.45 -0.27
CA ARG A 13 26.15 -14.55 1.04
C ARG A 13 27.15 -14.98 2.14
N PHE A 14 28.04 -15.92 1.82
CA PHE A 14 29.09 -16.33 2.74
C PHE A 14 30.11 -15.20 2.96
N ALA A 15 30.52 -14.50 1.89
CA ALA A 15 31.44 -13.37 1.96
C ALA A 15 30.88 -12.17 2.76
N ASP A 16 29.55 -12.04 2.84
CA ASP A 16 28.84 -11.02 3.62
C ASP A 16 28.58 -11.45 5.08
N GLY A 17 28.91 -12.70 5.43
CA GLY A 17 28.73 -13.23 6.76
C GLY A 17 27.28 -13.66 7.08
N GLU A 18 26.44 -13.81 6.06
CA GLU A 18 25.04 -14.24 6.18
C GLU A 18 24.88 -15.77 6.25
N ALA A 19 25.94 -16.52 5.92
CA ALA A 19 25.94 -17.98 5.96
C ALA A 19 26.78 -18.49 7.14
N SER A 20 26.45 -19.69 7.68
CA SER A 20 27.19 -20.29 8.78
C SER A 20 28.62 -20.60 8.39
N ARG A 21 29.59 -20.28 9.27
CA ARG A 21 31.04 -20.50 9.08
C ARG A 21 31.46 -21.98 9.12
N GLU A 22 30.57 -22.89 9.41
CA GLU A 22 30.86 -24.33 9.60
C GLU A 22 30.58 -25.18 8.37
N ASP A 23 30.79 -24.65 7.17
CA ASP A 23 30.56 -25.46 5.97
C ASP A 23 31.76 -26.35 5.67
N ARG A 24 31.62 -27.67 5.92
CA ARG A 24 32.64 -28.70 5.66
C ARG A 24 33.06 -28.76 4.20
N HIS A 25 32.23 -28.31 3.28
CA HIS A 25 32.52 -28.29 1.84
C HIS A 25 33.75 -27.40 1.54
N LEU A 26 33.87 -26.25 2.18
CA LEU A 26 34.95 -25.29 1.97
C LEU A 26 36.33 -25.86 2.38
N GLY A 27 36.37 -26.71 3.39
CA GLY A 27 37.61 -27.41 3.78
C GLY A 27 38.11 -28.45 2.79
N GLY A 28 37.21 -28.93 1.91
CA GLY A 28 37.52 -29.98 0.90
C GLY A 28 37.53 -29.50 -0.54
N CYS A 29 37.00 -28.30 -0.82
CA CYS A 29 36.84 -27.80 -2.19
C CYS A 29 37.63 -26.52 -2.48
N ALA A 30 38.82 -26.66 -3.06
CA ALA A 30 39.70 -25.54 -3.38
C ALA A 30 39.05 -24.53 -4.36
N ARG A 31 38.15 -24.98 -5.26
CA ARG A 31 37.48 -24.11 -6.22
C ARG A 31 36.54 -23.13 -5.49
N CYS A 32 35.71 -23.60 -4.58
CA CYS A 32 34.79 -22.76 -3.80
C CYS A 32 35.54 -21.86 -2.83
N ALA A 33 36.58 -22.36 -2.19
CA ALA A 33 37.44 -21.57 -1.29
C ALA A 33 38.14 -20.42 -2.03
N ASN A 34 38.63 -20.66 -3.24
CA ASN A 34 39.26 -19.62 -4.06
C ASN A 34 38.21 -18.59 -4.56
N ALA A 35 37.00 -18.99 -4.90
CA ALA A 35 35.94 -18.08 -5.29
C ALA A 35 35.57 -17.11 -4.14
N ILE A 36 35.44 -17.63 -2.91
CA ILE A 36 35.20 -16.82 -1.73
C ILE A 36 36.35 -15.85 -1.48
N LEU A 37 37.60 -16.37 -1.52
CA LEU A 37 38.79 -15.54 -1.30
C LEU A 37 38.83 -14.37 -2.31
N ALA A 38 38.59 -14.64 -3.61
CA ALA A 38 38.56 -13.62 -4.64
C ALA A 38 37.47 -12.57 -4.38
N THR A 39 36.27 -13.00 -3.97
CA THR A 39 35.15 -12.09 -3.61
C THR A 39 35.50 -11.22 -2.41
N VAL A 40 36.07 -11.79 -1.35
CA VAL A 40 36.49 -11.04 -0.16
C VAL A 40 37.61 -10.05 -0.47
N GLN A 41 38.59 -10.45 -1.29
CA GLN A 41 39.67 -9.55 -1.73
C GLN A 41 39.15 -8.40 -2.57
N MET A 42 38.24 -8.66 -3.50
CA MET A 42 37.57 -7.62 -4.30
C MET A 42 36.80 -6.64 -3.43
N LYS A 43 35.99 -7.13 -2.47
CA LYS A 43 35.23 -6.27 -1.52
C LYS A 43 36.17 -5.43 -0.65
N ARG A 44 37.32 -5.98 -0.23
CA ARG A 44 38.35 -5.22 0.50
C ARG A 44 38.97 -4.14 -0.37
N ALA A 45 39.36 -4.46 -1.59
CA ALA A 45 39.96 -3.50 -2.51
C ALA A 45 39.00 -2.34 -2.84
N VAL A 46 37.72 -2.64 -3.06
CA VAL A 46 36.68 -1.61 -3.25
C VAL A 46 36.54 -0.74 -1.99
N ARG A 47 36.47 -1.34 -0.82
CA ARG A 47 36.38 -0.60 0.46
C ARG A 47 37.59 0.30 0.70
N ASP A 48 38.79 -0.18 0.37
CA ASP A 48 40.04 0.59 0.55
C ASP A 48 40.18 1.70 -0.52
N ALA A 49 39.64 1.49 -1.71
CA ALA A 49 39.60 2.49 -2.80
C ALA A 49 38.52 3.53 -2.56
N MET A 50 37.40 3.15 -1.95
CA MET A 50 36.39 4.11 -1.47
C MET A 50 36.96 4.70 -0.18
N ASP A 51 37.41 5.95 -0.19
CA ASP A 51 37.81 6.70 1.01
C ASP A 51 36.58 7.01 1.88
N VAL A 52 35.98 5.93 2.41
CA VAL A 52 34.86 6.01 3.33
C VAL A 52 35.45 6.51 4.64
N GLY A 53 35.35 7.83 4.84
CA GLY A 53 35.94 8.64 5.85
C GLY A 53 36.24 7.91 7.16
N ARG A 54 37.49 7.49 7.32
CA ARG A 54 37.98 7.04 8.63
C ARG A 54 37.84 8.19 9.59
N ALA A 55 37.00 8.03 10.59
CA ALA A 55 36.78 9.07 11.58
C ALA A 55 38.15 9.60 12.10
N PRO A 56 38.36 10.93 12.13
CA PRO A 56 39.62 11.52 12.56
C PRO A 56 40.07 10.94 13.91
N ALA A 57 41.38 10.76 14.12
CA ALA A 57 41.91 10.21 15.35
C ALA A 57 41.48 11.03 16.58
N SER A 58 41.24 12.32 16.42
CA SER A 58 40.71 13.20 17.46
C SER A 58 39.28 12.83 17.88
N LEU A 59 38.44 12.44 16.93
CA LEU A 59 37.03 12.02 17.20
C LEU A 59 37.04 10.65 17.93
N ARG A 60 37.86 9.71 17.45
CA ARG A 60 38.01 8.41 18.09
C ARG A 60 38.55 8.52 19.54
N ARG A 61 39.50 9.43 19.79
CA ARG A 61 40.01 9.69 21.14
C ARG A 61 38.96 10.35 22.03
N ARG A 62 38.11 11.22 21.51
CA ARG A 62 37.02 11.83 22.29
C ARG A 62 35.96 10.79 22.69
N LEU A 63 35.59 9.90 21.77
CA LEU A 63 34.65 8.82 22.06
C LEU A 63 35.24 7.75 23.01
N ALA A 64 36.52 7.44 22.87
CA ALA A 64 37.19 6.45 23.76
C ALA A 64 37.48 6.98 25.17
N LYS A 65 37.56 8.29 25.37
CA LYS A 65 37.86 8.92 26.66
C LYS A 65 36.63 9.27 27.50
N GLN A 66 35.42 9.05 26.98
CA GLN A 66 34.21 9.31 27.74
C GLN A 66 33.73 8.00 28.37
N PRO A 67 34.16 7.69 29.63
CA PRO A 67 33.49 6.65 30.38
C PRO A 67 32.05 7.12 30.54
N TRP A 68 31.10 6.32 30.07
CA TRP A 68 29.68 6.57 30.29
C TRP A 68 29.41 6.47 31.81
N GLN A 69 29.64 7.59 32.49
CA GLN A 69 29.22 7.72 33.89
C GLN A 69 27.69 7.93 33.86
N TRP A 70 26.95 6.87 34.06
CA TRP A 70 25.55 6.97 34.43
C TRP A 70 25.48 7.66 35.79
N SER A 71 25.44 8.98 35.83
CA SER A 71 25.05 9.65 37.06
C SER A 71 23.58 9.27 37.30
N SER A 72 23.31 8.78 38.49
CA SER A 72 21.96 8.40 38.98
C SER A 72 20.95 9.57 38.98
N ALA A 73 21.39 10.77 38.60
CA ALA A 73 20.60 11.95 38.32
C ALA A 73 20.57 12.21 36.81
N ALA A 74 20.03 11.28 36.01
CA ALA A 74 19.74 11.59 34.63
C ALA A 74 18.74 12.74 34.58
N PRO A 75 19.11 13.90 34.05
CA PRO A 75 18.21 15.04 34.09
C PRO A 75 16.96 14.69 33.27
N TRP A 76 15.80 15.08 33.76
CA TRP A 76 14.48 14.77 33.22
C TRP A 76 14.35 15.07 31.71
N TRP A 77 15.16 15.98 31.17
CA TRP A 77 15.17 16.27 29.73
C TRP A 77 15.74 15.14 28.88
N ILE A 78 16.59 14.23 29.42
CA ILE A 78 17.05 13.02 28.70
C ILE A 78 15.89 12.03 28.58
N ALA A 79 15.10 11.89 29.65
CA ALA A 79 13.89 11.07 29.64
C ALA A 79 12.85 11.66 28.64
N ALA A 80 12.71 12.97 28.63
CA ALA A 80 11.83 13.66 27.68
C ALA A 80 12.32 13.50 26.24
N ALA A 81 13.62 13.64 25.97
CA ALA A 81 14.20 13.41 24.64
C ALA A 81 14.05 11.95 24.17
N ALA A 82 14.23 10.98 25.06
CA ALA A 82 13.99 9.57 24.78
C ALA A 82 12.51 9.28 24.50
N ALA A 83 11.59 9.90 25.24
CA ALA A 83 10.16 9.79 25.01
C ALA A 83 9.75 10.39 23.66
N ILE A 84 10.27 11.56 23.29
CA ILE A 84 10.03 12.20 21.99
C ILE A 84 10.61 11.32 20.86
N ALA A 85 11.83 10.81 21.01
CA ALA A 85 12.43 9.90 20.04
C ALA A 85 11.60 8.61 19.89
N ALA A 86 11.11 8.04 20.99
CA ALA A 86 10.21 6.89 20.96
C ALA A 86 8.90 7.22 20.24
N ILE A 87 8.28 8.38 20.53
CA ILE A 87 7.07 8.82 19.82
C ILE A 87 7.34 8.95 18.32
N VAL A 88 8.44 9.56 17.90
CA VAL A 88 8.78 9.73 16.47
C VAL A 88 9.05 8.40 15.79
N VAL A 89 9.76 7.48 16.46
CA VAL A 89 10.08 6.15 15.92
C VAL A 89 8.86 5.24 15.90
N PHE A 90 7.98 5.31 16.91
CA PHE A 90 6.82 4.44 17.02
C PHE A 90 5.55 5.04 16.40
N SER A 91 5.51 6.36 16.09
CA SER A 91 4.35 6.98 15.45
C SER A 91 3.94 6.36 14.10
N PRO A 92 4.86 5.87 13.25
CA PRO A 92 4.44 5.15 12.03
C PRO A 92 3.83 3.77 12.31
N PHE A 93 4.08 3.19 13.49
CA PHE A 93 3.51 1.89 13.91
C PHE A 93 2.20 2.04 14.70
N LEU A 94 1.82 3.27 15.07
CA LEU A 94 0.51 3.51 15.64
C LEU A 94 -0.55 3.30 14.55
N PRO A 95 -1.65 2.58 14.85
CA PRO A 95 -2.71 2.39 13.86
C PRO A 95 -3.21 3.77 13.43
N ARG A 96 -2.86 4.16 12.22
CA ARG A 96 -3.48 5.32 11.57
C ARG A 96 -4.98 5.05 11.57
N ASN A 97 -5.75 6.07 11.92
CA ASN A 97 -7.19 5.98 11.99
C ASN A 97 -7.73 5.33 10.69
N GLN A 98 -8.09 4.04 10.77
CA GLN A 98 -8.44 3.22 9.60
C GLN A 98 -9.55 3.86 8.74
N SER A 99 -10.37 4.68 9.38
CA SER A 99 -11.45 5.41 8.71
C SER A 99 -10.95 6.49 7.76
N GLN A 100 -9.90 7.23 8.13
CA GLN A 100 -9.30 8.25 7.27
C GLN A 100 -8.49 7.62 6.14
N SER A 101 -7.83 6.49 6.40
CA SER A 101 -7.09 5.77 5.36
C SER A 101 -8.03 5.16 4.30
N ALA A 102 -9.16 4.59 4.71
CA ALA A 102 -10.11 3.97 3.80
C ALA A 102 -10.73 4.99 2.82
N LEU A 103 -11.11 6.16 3.30
CA LEU A 103 -11.64 7.20 2.42
C LEU A 103 -10.56 7.75 1.47
N ALA A 104 -9.35 8.00 1.97
CA ALA A 104 -8.25 8.46 1.14
C ALA A 104 -7.94 7.45 0.02
N GLU A 105 -7.94 6.16 0.31
CA GLU A 105 -7.73 5.10 -0.68
C GLU A 105 -8.83 5.07 -1.74
N LEU A 106 -10.11 5.27 -1.37
CA LEU A 106 -11.20 5.35 -2.34
C LEU A 106 -11.15 6.61 -3.19
N VAL A 107 -10.70 7.73 -2.64
CA VAL A 107 -10.45 8.97 -3.38
C VAL A 107 -9.29 8.78 -4.34
N ASP A 108 -8.20 8.14 -3.92
CA ASP A 108 -7.06 7.83 -4.78
C ASP A 108 -7.46 6.89 -5.93
N LEU A 109 -8.30 5.89 -5.64
CA LEU A 109 -8.88 5.03 -6.67
C LEU A 109 -9.74 5.83 -7.65
N HIS A 110 -10.60 6.74 -7.15
CA HIS A 110 -11.41 7.61 -8.00
C HIS A 110 -10.53 8.42 -8.96
N VAL A 111 -9.53 9.13 -8.45
CA VAL A 111 -8.60 9.93 -9.25
C VAL A 111 -7.83 9.06 -10.26
N THR A 112 -7.34 7.92 -9.82
CA THR A 112 -6.62 6.98 -10.69
C THR A 112 -7.49 6.45 -11.83
N MET A 113 -8.76 6.10 -11.54
CA MET A 113 -9.69 5.63 -12.56
C MET A 113 -10.01 6.76 -13.57
N LEU A 114 -10.19 8.00 -13.10
CA LEU A 114 -10.44 9.13 -14.00
C LEU A 114 -9.22 9.50 -14.87
N ALA A 115 -8.03 9.33 -14.35
CA ALA A 115 -6.78 9.58 -15.10
C ALA A 115 -6.43 8.44 -16.06
N SER A 116 -7.05 7.26 -15.93
CA SER A 116 -6.79 6.12 -16.78
C SER A 116 -7.38 6.32 -18.19
N ALA A 117 -6.63 5.87 -19.20
CA ALA A 117 -7.14 5.80 -20.57
C ALA A 117 -8.37 4.87 -20.72
N ASN A 118 -8.43 3.84 -19.84
CA ASN A 118 -9.55 2.89 -19.79
C ASN A 118 -10.10 2.83 -18.36
N PRO A 119 -10.97 3.75 -17.96
CA PRO A 119 -11.52 3.81 -16.60
C PRO A 119 -12.46 2.66 -16.27
N VAL A 120 -13.03 1.99 -17.26
CA VAL A 120 -13.96 0.86 -17.14
C VAL A 120 -13.55 -0.27 -18.08
N ASP A 121 -13.91 -1.50 -17.75
CA ASP A 121 -13.62 -2.69 -18.56
C ASP A 121 -14.80 -3.03 -19.49
N VAL A 122 -16.03 -2.76 -19.05
CA VAL A 122 -17.23 -2.80 -19.88
C VAL A 122 -17.74 -1.39 -20.07
N ILE A 123 -17.80 -0.95 -21.32
CA ILE A 123 -18.30 0.37 -21.71
C ILE A 123 -19.71 0.20 -22.24
N SER A 124 -20.71 0.66 -21.48
CA SER A 124 -22.10 0.64 -21.92
C SER A 124 -22.96 1.56 -21.05
N THR A 125 -23.93 2.22 -21.67
CA THR A 125 -24.96 2.99 -20.97
C THR A 125 -26.14 2.12 -20.58
N ASP A 126 -26.21 0.90 -21.11
CA ASP A 126 -27.30 -0.03 -20.89
C ASP A 126 -27.01 -0.96 -19.69
N ARG A 127 -27.91 -0.94 -18.71
CA ARG A 127 -27.86 -1.83 -17.54
C ARG A 127 -27.89 -3.32 -17.91
N HIS A 128 -28.60 -3.66 -19.01
CA HIS A 128 -28.71 -5.05 -19.46
C HIS A 128 -27.44 -5.59 -20.07
N THR A 129 -26.48 -4.73 -20.38
CA THR A 129 -25.11 -5.10 -20.76
C THR A 129 -24.19 -5.13 -19.54
N VAL A 130 -24.24 -4.10 -18.68
CA VAL A 130 -23.30 -3.93 -17.57
C VAL A 130 -23.60 -4.91 -16.43
N LYS A 131 -24.87 -5.13 -16.09
CA LYS A 131 -25.25 -6.02 -14.99
C LYS A 131 -24.81 -7.47 -15.22
N PRO A 132 -25.10 -8.14 -16.36
CA PRO A 132 -24.63 -9.49 -16.63
C PRO A 132 -23.10 -9.59 -16.74
N TRP A 133 -22.44 -8.51 -17.16
CA TRP A 133 -20.98 -8.51 -17.25
C TRP A 133 -20.30 -8.78 -15.90
N PHE A 134 -20.91 -8.37 -14.78
CA PHE A 134 -20.41 -8.66 -13.44
C PHE A 134 -20.65 -10.08 -12.97
N GLU A 135 -21.57 -10.83 -13.60
CA GLU A 135 -21.89 -12.20 -13.22
C GLU A 135 -20.65 -13.12 -13.34
N GLY A 136 -20.34 -13.85 -12.29
CA GLY A 136 -19.16 -14.69 -12.21
C GLY A 136 -17.82 -13.95 -12.03
N ARG A 137 -17.82 -12.60 -12.06
CA ARG A 137 -16.63 -11.76 -11.83
C ARG A 137 -16.56 -11.19 -10.43
N VAL A 138 -17.71 -10.98 -9.79
CA VAL A 138 -17.79 -10.63 -8.36
C VAL A 138 -18.70 -11.62 -7.65
N PRO A 139 -18.49 -11.88 -6.34
CA PRO A 139 -19.25 -12.92 -5.59
C PRO A 139 -20.63 -12.43 -5.11
N PHE A 140 -21.25 -11.46 -5.80
CA PHE A 140 -22.57 -10.92 -5.50
C PHE A 140 -23.23 -10.34 -6.76
N ALA A 141 -24.54 -10.22 -6.73
CA ALA A 141 -25.28 -9.57 -7.81
C ALA A 141 -25.13 -8.05 -7.69
N VAL A 142 -24.53 -7.41 -8.70
CA VAL A 142 -24.37 -5.95 -8.74
C VAL A 142 -25.70 -5.30 -9.14
N PRO A 143 -26.30 -4.45 -8.29
CA PRO A 143 -27.50 -3.73 -8.67
C PRO A 143 -27.12 -2.56 -9.59
N VAL A 144 -27.68 -2.57 -10.78
CA VAL A 144 -27.57 -1.47 -11.74
C VAL A 144 -28.99 -0.97 -12.03
N PRO A 145 -29.40 0.18 -11.49
CA PRO A 145 -30.74 0.71 -11.69
C PRO A 145 -30.92 1.26 -13.12
N ASP A 146 -32.16 1.47 -13.49
CA ASP A 146 -32.48 2.25 -14.68
C ASP A 146 -32.29 3.75 -14.36
N LEU A 147 -31.31 4.35 -15.01
CA LEU A 147 -30.99 5.77 -14.84
C LEU A 147 -31.63 6.67 -15.94
N SER A 148 -32.39 6.10 -16.88
CA SER A 148 -32.95 6.82 -18.07
C SER A 148 -33.82 8.01 -17.70
N SER A 149 -34.54 7.94 -16.57
CA SER A 149 -35.41 9.00 -16.06
C SER A 149 -34.74 9.96 -15.06
N THR A 150 -33.41 9.89 -14.97
CA THR A 150 -32.61 10.66 -14.01
C THR A 150 -31.58 11.53 -14.73
N PRO A 151 -30.99 12.54 -14.08
CA PRO A 151 -29.87 13.29 -14.65
C PRO A 151 -28.57 12.51 -14.74
N PHE A 152 -28.57 11.26 -14.32
CA PHE A 152 -27.39 10.38 -14.30
C PHE A 152 -27.36 9.48 -15.53
N ARG A 153 -26.16 9.13 -15.96
CA ARG A 153 -25.89 8.25 -17.08
C ARG A 153 -24.86 7.20 -16.68
N LEU A 154 -25.17 5.92 -16.84
CA LEU A 154 -24.18 4.87 -16.73
C LEU A 154 -23.14 5.04 -17.85
N ILE A 155 -21.86 4.89 -17.54
CA ILE A 155 -20.76 4.92 -18.51
C ILE A 155 -20.20 3.52 -18.69
N GLY A 156 -20.14 2.73 -17.59
CA GLY A 156 -19.65 1.37 -17.63
C GLY A 156 -19.29 0.85 -16.24
N GLY A 157 -18.60 -0.28 -16.23
CA GLY A 157 -18.18 -0.92 -14.98
C GLY A 157 -16.83 -1.63 -15.07
N ARG A 158 -16.28 -1.95 -13.92
CA ARG A 158 -15.02 -2.66 -13.73
C ARG A 158 -15.04 -3.45 -12.43
N VAL A 159 -14.28 -4.54 -12.34
CA VAL A 159 -13.96 -5.17 -11.07
C VAL A 159 -12.72 -4.50 -10.48
N VAL A 160 -12.81 -4.10 -9.23
CA VAL A 160 -11.68 -3.56 -8.45
C VAL A 160 -11.41 -4.45 -7.25
N TYR A 161 -10.20 -4.39 -6.72
CA TYR A 161 -9.82 -5.13 -5.53
C TYR A 161 -9.64 -4.17 -4.36
N TRP A 162 -10.34 -4.47 -3.28
CA TRP A 162 -10.29 -3.73 -2.03
C TRP A 162 -9.81 -4.66 -0.93
N HIS A 163 -8.61 -4.42 -0.38
CA HIS A 163 -8.00 -5.27 0.65
C HIS A 163 -8.07 -6.77 0.31
N GLY A 164 -7.79 -7.11 -0.96
CA GLY A 164 -7.81 -8.50 -1.45
C GLY A 164 -9.20 -9.05 -1.81
N ASN A 165 -10.27 -8.30 -1.56
CA ASN A 165 -11.64 -8.71 -1.90
C ASN A 165 -12.12 -8.02 -3.18
N GLN A 166 -12.89 -8.73 -3.99
CA GLN A 166 -13.50 -8.19 -5.20
C GLN A 166 -14.63 -7.23 -4.84
N ALA A 167 -14.62 -6.07 -5.48
CA ALA A 167 -15.69 -5.08 -5.44
C ALA A 167 -16.08 -4.67 -6.86
N ALA A 168 -17.34 -4.26 -7.04
CA ALA A 168 -17.77 -3.70 -8.30
C ALA A 168 -17.54 -2.18 -8.30
N TYR A 169 -17.06 -1.68 -9.40
CA TYR A 169 -16.93 -0.26 -9.69
C TYR A 169 -17.85 0.10 -10.85
N LEU A 170 -18.71 1.08 -10.64
CA LEU A 170 -19.55 1.67 -11.67
C LEU A 170 -19.15 3.12 -11.89
N LEU A 171 -18.91 3.49 -13.13
CA LEU A 171 -18.67 4.87 -13.53
C LEU A 171 -19.97 5.48 -14.04
N ILE A 172 -20.40 6.55 -13.39
CA ILE A 172 -21.65 7.24 -13.66
C ILE A 172 -21.34 8.69 -14.02
N GLY A 173 -21.94 9.19 -15.08
CA GLY A 173 -21.82 10.58 -15.50
C GLY A 173 -23.01 11.41 -15.04
N LYS A 174 -22.74 12.66 -14.64
CA LYS A 174 -23.73 13.71 -14.46
C LYS A 174 -23.21 14.99 -15.08
N SER A 175 -23.82 15.46 -16.18
CA SER A 175 -23.27 16.58 -16.95
C SER A 175 -21.83 16.36 -17.35
N ALA A 176 -20.90 17.24 -16.92
CA ALA A 176 -19.45 17.11 -17.14
C ALA A 176 -18.75 16.27 -16.05
N HIS A 177 -19.41 16.02 -14.93
CA HIS A 177 -18.82 15.33 -13.79
C HIS A 177 -18.93 13.82 -13.89
N ARG A 178 -18.01 13.13 -13.23
CA ARG A 178 -17.97 11.67 -13.15
C ARG A 178 -18.04 11.24 -11.70
N ILE A 179 -18.90 10.27 -11.44
CA ILE A 179 -19.13 9.70 -10.11
C ILE A 179 -18.59 8.28 -10.13
N SER A 180 -17.66 8.00 -9.26
CA SER A 180 -17.20 6.64 -8.98
C SER A 180 -18.07 6.02 -7.91
N LEU A 181 -18.78 4.95 -8.25
CA LEU A 181 -19.57 4.20 -7.30
C LEU A 181 -18.94 2.84 -7.07
N PHE A 182 -18.46 2.63 -5.86
CA PHE A 182 -17.92 1.36 -5.40
C PHE A 182 -19.00 0.56 -4.68
N VAL A 183 -19.13 -0.72 -5.02
CA VAL A 183 -20.11 -1.63 -4.42
C VAL A 183 -19.36 -2.80 -3.79
N PHE A 184 -19.57 -2.99 -2.51
CA PHE A 184 -18.92 -4.04 -1.71
C PHE A 184 -19.96 -4.97 -1.10
N ARG A 185 -19.56 -6.21 -0.80
CA ARG A 185 -20.28 -6.97 0.22
C ARG A 185 -20.13 -6.27 1.57
N GLN A 186 -21.19 -6.22 2.35
CA GLN A 186 -21.19 -5.49 3.63
C GLN A 186 -20.06 -5.91 4.57
N GLU A 187 -19.69 -7.18 4.58
CA GLU A 187 -18.62 -7.74 5.40
C GLU A 187 -17.22 -7.24 5.00
N ASN A 188 -17.01 -6.89 3.71
CA ASN A 188 -15.74 -6.47 3.14
C ASN A 188 -15.67 -4.95 2.91
N ALA A 189 -16.73 -4.24 3.23
CA ALA A 189 -16.82 -2.80 3.04
C ALA A 189 -16.00 -2.03 4.09
N PRO A 190 -15.58 -0.80 3.79
CA PRO A 190 -15.03 0.10 4.80
C PRO A 190 -16.03 0.28 5.95
N LYS A 191 -15.63 -0.07 7.17
CA LYS A 191 -16.51 0.01 8.36
C LYS A 191 -16.89 1.44 8.71
N THR A 192 -15.98 2.37 8.46
CA THR A 192 -16.15 3.80 8.72
C THR A 192 -15.45 4.57 7.62
N LEU A 193 -16.10 5.55 7.03
CA LEU A 193 -15.49 6.53 6.15
C LEU A 193 -15.19 7.77 7.01
N GLY A 194 -13.95 8.27 6.91
CA GLY A 194 -13.54 9.51 7.54
C GLY A 194 -14.19 10.73 6.89
N GLN A 195 -13.73 11.92 7.26
CA GLN A 195 -14.19 13.15 6.63
C GLN A 195 -13.68 13.25 5.20
N SER A 196 -14.55 13.67 4.30
CA SER A 196 -14.22 13.91 2.89
C SER A 196 -13.26 15.08 2.75
N PRO A 197 -12.24 15.00 1.86
CA PRO A 197 -11.45 16.17 1.49
C PRO A 197 -12.37 17.28 0.92
N PRO A 198 -12.04 18.57 1.10
CA PRO A 198 -12.92 19.67 0.70
C PRO A 198 -13.32 19.67 -0.78
N ALA A 199 -12.49 19.08 -1.66
CA ALA A 199 -12.70 19.06 -3.10
C ALA A 199 -13.55 17.87 -3.59
N VAL A 200 -13.89 16.90 -2.70
CA VAL A 200 -14.57 15.66 -3.09
C VAL A 200 -15.72 15.38 -2.16
N SER A 201 -16.90 15.18 -2.70
CA SER A 201 -18.07 14.70 -1.96
C SER A 201 -18.08 13.19 -1.92
N THR A 202 -18.44 12.64 -0.77
CA THR A 202 -18.60 11.20 -0.60
C THR A 202 -19.94 10.90 0.08
N LEU A 203 -20.57 9.81 -0.32
CA LEU A 203 -21.78 9.30 0.30
C LEU A 203 -21.70 7.78 0.38
N SER A 204 -21.97 7.24 1.57
CA SER A 204 -22.10 5.80 1.78
C SER A 204 -23.50 5.43 2.21
N TRP A 205 -24.01 4.31 1.69
CA TRP A 205 -25.28 3.72 2.14
C TRP A 205 -25.24 2.20 2.02
N GLN A 206 -26.20 1.54 2.66
CA GLN A 206 -26.33 0.09 2.62
C GLN A 206 -27.71 -0.29 2.08
N ASP A 207 -27.74 -1.32 1.22
CA ASP A 207 -28.97 -1.92 0.75
C ASP A 207 -28.71 -3.37 0.30
N GLY A 208 -29.62 -4.27 0.67
CA GLY A 208 -29.58 -5.67 0.22
C GLY A 208 -28.30 -6.45 0.59
N GLY A 209 -27.67 -6.16 1.74
CA GLY A 209 -26.41 -6.81 2.17
C GLY A 209 -25.17 -6.28 1.43
N LEU A 210 -25.32 -5.19 0.68
CA LEU A 210 -24.25 -4.50 0.00
C LEU A 210 -24.03 -3.12 0.63
N THR A 211 -22.79 -2.66 0.54
CA THR A 211 -22.40 -1.29 0.91
C THR A 211 -21.96 -0.56 -0.35
N PHE A 212 -22.52 0.60 -0.56
CA PHE A 212 -22.23 1.49 -1.66
C PHE A 212 -21.42 2.69 -1.14
N VAL A 213 -20.40 3.07 -1.88
CA VAL A 213 -19.62 4.30 -1.61
C VAL A 213 -19.49 5.08 -2.91
N ALA A 214 -20.14 6.23 -2.95
CA ALA A 214 -20.02 7.17 -4.07
C ALA A 214 -18.96 8.22 -3.76
N VAL A 215 -18.12 8.52 -4.74
CA VAL A 215 -17.03 9.51 -4.67
C VAL A 215 -17.07 10.36 -5.93
N ALA A 216 -17.14 11.68 -5.78
CA ALA A 216 -17.17 12.60 -6.92
C ALA A 216 -16.90 14.06 -6.51
N ASP A 217 -16.61 14.88 -7.51
CA ASP A 217 -16.49 16.35 -7.41
C ASP A 217 -17.84 17.06 -7.69
N VAL A 218 -18.93 16.58 -7.06
CA VAL A 218 -20.29 17.12 -7.21
C VAL A 218 -20.85 17.56 -5.85
N PRO A 219 -21.86 18.42 -5.80
CA PRO A 219 -22.55 18.73 -4.54
C PRO A 219 -23.09 17.48 -3.84
N PRO A 220 -23.06 17.42 -2.50
CA PRO A 220 -23.54 16.24 -1.74
C PRO A 220 -25.01 15.87 -2.05
N GLY A 221 -25.86 16.84 -2.38
CA GLY A 221 -27.23 16.62 -2.78
C GLY A 221 -27.37 15.76 -4.06
N ASP A 222 -26.39 15.82 -4.94
CA ASP A 222 -26.36 15.01 -6.16
C ASP A 222 -26.11 13.55 -5.85
N LEU A 223 -25.21 13.27 -4.90
CA LEU A 223 -24.97 11.90 -4.45
C LEU A 223 -26.19 11.32 -3.73
N ALA A 224 -26.93 12.15 -2.99
CA ALA A 224 -28.19 11.74 -2.36
C ALA A 224 -29.24 11.38 -3.44
N GLN A 225 -29.38 12.17 -4.51
CA GLN A 225 -30.25 11.84 -5.63
C GLN A 225 -29.84 10.53 -6.33
N LEU A 226 -28.54 10.28 -6.48
CA LEU A 226 -28.03 9.03 -7.03
C LEU A 226 -28.41 7.84 -6.13
N ARG A 227 -28.20 7.94 -4.82
CA ARG A 227 -28.63 6.91 -3.86
C ARG A 227 -30.13 6.62 -4.02
N ASP A 228 -30.96 7.66 -4.11
CA ASP A 228 -32.41 7.50 -4.21
C ASP A 228 -32.82 6.84 -5.55
N ALA A 229 -32.03 7.02 -6.63
CA ALA A 229 -32.22 6.31 -7.87
C ALA A 229 -31.88 4.80 -7.74
N PHE A 230 -30.89 4.45 -6.92
CA PHE A 230 -30.55 3.05 -6.62
C PHE A 230 -31.59 2.37 -5.72
N ASN A 231 -32.24 3.10 -4.85
CA ASN A 231 -33.25 2.57 -3.92
C ASN A 231 -34.64 2.43 -4.55
N ARG A 232 -34.90 3.08 -5.71
CA ARG A 232 -36.13 2.89 -6.51
C ARG A 232 -36.03 1.62 -7.34
N ARG A 233 -36.45 0.49 -6.77
CA ARG A 233 -36.61 -0.80 -7.45
C ARG A 233 -38.06 -1.00 -7.91
#